data_6323361525f09f78ea29ce65642ed599
#
_entry.id   6323361525f09f78ea29ce65642ed599
#
_cell.length_a   1.000
_cell.length_b   1.000
_cell.length_c   1.000
_cell.angle_alpha   90.00
_cell.angle_beta   90.00
_cell.angle_gamma   90.00
#
_symmetry.space_group_name_H-M   'P 1'
#
loop_
_entity.id
_entity.type
_entity.pdbx_description
1 polymer ?
#
loop_
_entity_poly.entity_id
_entity_poly.type
_entity_poly.pdbx_seq_one_letter_code
_entity_poly.pdbx_strand_id
1 'polypeptide(L)'
;ELSVIVCSRPQGEIVHYPVVESEFHPTANQVEYVLCPARISGELEKKAVEVALKTAKAYGQIGLLAVELFLTTEGNLLVNEVAPRPHNSGHYSIEASYTCQFEQHIRAVLDLPLGKTASKTAAVMVNLVGKQGYTGPVVYKNIDQVLGIEGVIPHIYGKKETRPFRKM
;
A
#
# COMPACT_ATOMS: atom_id res chain seq x y z
N GLU A 1 4.81 10.11 5.57
CA GLU A 1 3.67 10.08 4.64
C GLU A 1 2.68 8.99 5.06
N LEU A 2 1.37 9.25 4.89
CA LEU A 2 0.31 8.29 5.16
C LEU A 2 -0.36 7.87 3.85
N SER A 3 -0.99 6.69 3.84
CA SER A 3 -1.80 6.26 2.71
C SER A 3 -3.05 5.53 3.19
N VAL A 4 -4.17 5.78 2.52
CA VAL A 4 -5.44 5.08 2.74
C VAL A 4 -5.93 4.53 1.42
N ILE A 5 -6.16 3.23 1.35
CA ILE A 5 -6.80 2.62 0.19
C ILE A 5 -8.29 2.55 0.44
N VAL A 6 -9.05 3.13 -0.47
CA VAL A 6 -10.51 3.11 -0.48
C VAL A 6 -10.97 2.22 -1.64
N CYS A 7 -12.05 1.50 -1.47
CA CYS A 7 -12.68 0.72 -2.53
C CYS A 7 -14.16 1.00 -2.60
N SER A 8 -14.65 1.32 -3.78
CA SER A 8 -16.07 1.62 -4.03
C SER A 8 -16.62 0.71 -5.13
N ARG A 9 -17.89 0.34 -5.04
CA ARG A 9 -18.59 -0.38 -6.12
C ARG A 9 -19.78 0.41 -6.68
N PRO A 10 -20.33 0.05 -7.85
CA PRO A 10 -21.41 0.81 -8.51
C PRO A 10 -22.64 1.04 -7.64
N GLN A 11 -23.00 0.12 -6.76
CA GLN A 11 -24.15 0.24 -5.86
C GLN A 11 -23.93 1.17 -4.65
N GLY A 12 -22.81 1.88 -4.62
CA GLY A 12 -22.53 2.89 -3.61
C GLY A 12 -21.91 2.37 -2.31
N GLU A 13 -21.68 1.06 -2.16
CA GLU A 13 -20.91 0.54 -1.04
C GLU A 13 -19.47 1.03 -1.14
N ILE A 14 -18.92 1.51 -0.02
CA ILE A 14 -17.55 2.00 0.08
C ILE A 14 -16.90 1.47 1.34
N VAL A 15 -15.70 0.95 1.21
CA VAL A 15 -14.88 0.46 2.32
C VAL A 15 -13.47 1.06 2.22
N HIS A 16 -12.74 1.05 3.34
CA HIS A 16 -11.33 1.46 3.36
C HIS A 16 -10.47 0.45 4.10
N TYR A 17 -9.20 0.40 3.76
CA TYR A 17 -8.18 -0.33 4.50
C TYR A 17 -7.68 0.52 5.68
N PRO A 18 -7.01 -0.09 6.68
CA PRO A 18 -6.30 0.66 7.71
C PRO A 18 -5.36 1.71 7.12
N VAL A 19 -5.19 2.82 7.83
CA VAL A 19 -4.18 3.81 7.45
C VAL A 19 -2.80 3.20 7.60
N VAL A 20 -1.97 3.37 6.60
CA VAL A 20 -0.57 2.93 6.62
C VAL A 20 0.38 4.11 6.60
N GLU A 21 1.58 3.90 7.13
CA GLU A 21 2.66 4.88 7.17
C GLU A 21 3.77 4.45 6.22
N SER A 22 4.22 5.37 5.37
CA SER A 22 5.34 5.17 4.46
C SER A 22 6.60 5.83 5.00
N GLU A 23 7.66 5.05 5.17
CA GLU A 23 9.00 5.54 5.44
C GLU A 23 9.83 5.55 4.16
N PHE A 24 10.54 6.63 3.94
CA PHE A 24 11.33 6.85 2.73
C PHE A 24 12.80 6.56 2.96
N HIS A 25 13.44 6.04 1.94
CA HIS A 25 14.90 5.92 1.91
C HIS A 25 15.54 7.32 2.00
N PRO A 26 16.52 7.53 2.91
CA PRO A 26 17.02 8.87 3.23
C PRO A 26 17.62 9.64 2.04
N THR A 27 18.06 8.96 0.99
CA THR A 27 18.73 9.59 -0.16
C THR A 27 18.07 9.32 -1.51
N ALA A 28 17.19 8.31 -1.61
CA ALA A 28 16.62 7.88 -2.89
C ALA A 28 15.22 8.43 -3.19
N ASN A 29 14.63 9.21 -2.27
CA ASN A 29 13.25 9.72 -2.38
C ASN A 29 12.26 8.63 -2.84
N GLN A 30 12.37 7.45 -2.24
CA GLN A 30 11.57 6.28 -2.56
C GLN A 30 11.10 5.61 -1.29
N VAL A 31 9.85 5.17 -1.26
CA VAL A 31 9.31 4.40 -0.13
C VAL A 31 10.12 3.12 0.06
N GLU A 32 10.71 2.95 1.23
CA GLU A 32 11.45 1.77 1.66
C GLU A 32 10.53 0.82 2.42
N TYR A 33 9.81 1.34 3.40
CA TYR A 33 8.89 0.58 4.25
C TYR A 33 7.48 1.14 4.21
N VAL A 34 6.50 0.26 4.34
CA VAL A 34 5.11 0.61 4.63
C VAL A 34 4.68 -0.17 5.86
N LEU A 35 4.28 0.55 6.91
CA LEU A 35 3.85 -0.02 8.19
C LEU A 35 2.32 -0.02 8.28
N CYS A 36 1.75 -1.15 8.62
CA CYS A 36 0.32 -1.31 8.88
C CYS A 36 0.08 -1.89 10.28
N PRO A 37 -0.67 -1.23 11.15
CA PRO A 37 -1.23 0.11 11.01
C PRO A 37 -0.16 1.21 11.13
N ALA A 38 -0.50 2.43 10.70
CA ALA A 38 0.33 3.62 10.90
C ALA A 38 0.50 3.94 12.38
N ARG A 39 1.67 4.48 12.76
CA ARG A 39 2.01 4.87 14.14
C ARG A 39 1.47 6.27 14.48
N ILE A 40 0.18 6.45 14.38
CA ILE A 40 -0.54 7.72 14.60
C ILE A 40 -1.62 7.58 15.65
N SER A 41 -2.14 8.72 16.15
CA SER A 41 -3.27 8.70 17.08
C SER A 41 -4.56 8.27 16.39
N GLY A 42 -5.49 7.66 17.14
CA GLY A 42 -6.80 7.29 16.60
C GLY A 42 -7.63 8.47 16.07
N GLU A 43 -7.40 9.69 16.58
CA GLU A 43 -8.02 10.90 16.06
C GLU A 43 -7.48 11.25 14.66
N LEU A 44 -6.17 11.16 14.48
CA LEU A 44 -5.52 11.43 13.21
C LEU A 44 -5.88 10.35 12.17
N GLU A 45 -5.97 9.08 12.59
CA GLU A 45 -6.44 7.98 11.75
C GLU A 45 -7.84 8.27 11.20
N LYS A 46 -8.80 8.66 12.07
CA LYS A 46 -10.15 9.01 11.62
C LYS A 46 -10.15 10.16 10.61
N LYS A 47 -9.37 11.22 10.87
CA LYS A 47 -9.24 12.35 9.94
C LYS A 47 -8.66 11.91 8.59
N ALA A 48 -7.63 11.04 8.58
CA ALA A 48 -7.04 10.52 7.35
C ALA A 48 -8.06 9.71 6.53
N VAL A 49 -8.83 8.84 7.19
CA VAL A 49 -9.91 8.08 6.57
C VAL A 49 -11.00 9.00 6.00
N GLU A 50 -11.43 10.02 6.74
CA GLU A 50 -12.43 10.98 6.27
C GLU A 50 -11.97 11.72 5.01
N VAL A 51 -10.71 12.19 4.98
CA VAL A 51 -10.13 12.84 3.81
C VAL A 51 -10.11 11.88 2.61
N ALA A 52 -9.68 10.63 2.82
CA ALA A 52 -9.62 9.63 1.74
C ALA A 52 -11.01 9.28 1.20
N LEU A 53 -12.01 9.09 2.06
CA LEU A 53 -13.39 8.81 1.66
C LEU A 53 -14.00 10.00 0.90
N LYS A 54 -13.74 11.23 1.34
CA LYS A 54 -14.19 12.45 0.66
C LYS A 54 -13.55 12.57 -0.72
N THR A 55 -12.26 12.27 -0.82
CA THR A 55 -11.52 12.25 -2.09
C THR A 55 -12.11 11.21 -3.04
N ALA A 56 -12.30 9.96 -2.58
CA ALA A 56 -12.87 8.89 -3.40
C ALA A 56 -14.28 9.24 -3.92
N LYS A 57 -15.13 9.83 -3.08
CA LYS A 57 -16.46 10.30 -3.48
C LYS A 57 -16.40 11.40 -4.54
N ALA A 58 -15.48 12.35 -4.40
CA ALA A 58 -15.29 13.44 -5.35
C ALA A 58 -14.84 12.95 -6.74
N TYR A 59 -14.02 11.90 -6.78
CA TYR A 59 -13.59 11.25 -8.03
C TYR A 59 -14.67 10.35 -8.66
N GLY A 60 -15.65 9.89 -7.88
CA GLY A 60 -16.64 8.92 -8.36
C GLY A 60 -16.02 7.57 -8.78
N GLN A 61 -14.89 7.20 -8.15
CA GLN A 61 -14.09 6.03 -8.52
C GLN A 61 -14.83 4.74 -8.19
N ILE A 62 -14.88 3.82 -9.18
CA ILE A 62 -15.26 2.41 -9.02
C ILE A 62 -13.97 1.58 -8.95
N GLY A 63 -13.89 0.65 -8.00
CA GLY A 63 -12.67 -0.08 -7.69
C GLY A 63 -11.82 0.61 -6.64
N LEU A 64 -10.52 0.36 -6.64
CA LEU A 64 -9.59 0.93 -5.68
C LEU A 64 -9.19 2.37 -6.03
N LEU A 65 -9.05 3.17 -4.99
CA LEU A 65 -8.35 4.44 -5.01
C LEU A 65 -7.37 4.47 -3.82
N ALA A 66 -6.08 4.50 -4.08
CA ALA A 66 -5.10 4.83 -3.07
C ALA A 66 -5.01 6.35 -2.96
N VAL A 67 -5.10 6.87 -1.74
CA VAL A 67 -4.97 8.30 -1.42
C VAL A 67 -3.75 8.48 -0.55
N GLU A 68 -2.72 9.13 -1.07
CA GLU A 68 -1.50 9.47 -0.33
C GLU A 68 -1.66 10.83 0.31
N LEU A 69 -1.25 10.94 1.58
CA LEU A 69 -1.45 12.11 2.43
C LEU A 69 -0.13 12.52 3.07
N PHE A 70 0.19 13.80 2.98
CA PHE A 70 1.22 14.39 3.84
C PHE A 70 0.61 14.81 5.17
N LEU A 71 1.26 14.41 6.25
CA LEU A 71 1.03 14.96 7.58
C LEU A 71 2.06 16.06 7.83
N THR A 72 1.60 17.28 8.00
CA THR A 72 2.48 18.42 8.30
C THR A 72 2.90 18.43 9.77
N THR A 73 3.91 19.22 10.11
CA THR A 73 4.37 19.43 11.48
C THR A 73 3.31 20.07 12.37
N GLU A 74 2.38 20.83 11.77
CA GLU A 74 1.23 21.44 12.45
C GLU A 74 0.05 20.47 12.63
N GLY A 75 0.17 19.21 12.17
CA GLY A 75 -0.89 18.20 12.28
C GLY A 75 -1.96 18.27 11.19
N ASN A 76 -1.75 19.02 10.11
CA ASN A 76 -2.66 19.07 8.98
C ASN A 76 -2.43 17.90 8.01
N LEU A 77 -3.51 17.41 7.40
CA LEU A 77 -3.47 16.40 6.35
C LEU A 77 -3.70 17.05 4.99
N LEU A 78 -2.77 16.82 4.08
CA LEU A 78 -2.82 17.31 2.70
C LEU A 78 -2.83 16.13 1.75
N VAL A 79 -3.75 16.10 0.78
CA VAL A 79 -3.73 15.10 -0.30
C VAL A 79 -2.52 15.38 -1.19
N ASN A 80 -1.62 14.39 -1.29
CA ASN A 80 -0.45 14.45 -2.15
C ASN A 80 -0.79 13.96 -3.56
N GLU A 81 -1.13 12.68 -3.67
CA GLU A 81 -1.54 12.08 -4.94
C GLU A 81 -2.61 11.01 -4.75
N VAL A 82 -3.23 10.61 -5.86
CA VAL A 82 -4.19 9.51 -5.89
C VAL A 82 -3.85 8.52 -7.01
N ALA A 83 -4.07 7.24 -6.76
CA ALA A 83 -3.85 6.19 -7.74
C ALA A 83 -5.10 5.30 -7.87
N PRO A 84 -5.85 5.35 -8.99
CA PRO A 84 -7.06 4.55 -9.20
C PRO A 84 -6.73 3.12 -9.66
N ARG A 85 -5.98 2.39 -8.86
CA ARG A 85 -5.49 1.02 -9.13
C ARG A 85 -4.95 0.38 -7.85
N PRO A 86 -4.69 -0.94 -7.83
CA PRO A 86 -3.86 -1.55 -6.79
C PRO A 86 -2.55 -0.78 -6.60
N HIS A 87 -2.17 -0.56 -5.37
CA HIS A 87 -1.08 0.33 -5.02
C HIS A 87 -0.05 -0.34 -4.11
N ASN A 88 1.20 0.12 -4.17
CA ASN A 88 2.31 -0.40 -3.39
C ASN A 88 2.04 -0.35 -1.88
N SER A 89 1.41 0.73 -1.40
CA SER A 89 1.02 0.88 0.01
C SER A 89 0.01 -0.17 0.51
N GLY A 90 -0.65 -0.89 -0.40
CA GLY A 90 -1.61 -1.95 -0.08
C GLY A 90 -1.07 -3.38 -0.24
N HIS A 91 0.19 -3.57 -0.59
CA HIS A 91 0.73 -4.93 -0.82
C HIS A 91 0.76 -5.78 0.46
N TYR A 92 0.93 -5.17 1.63
CA TYR A 92 0.81 -5.86 2.92
C TYR A 92 -0.51 -6.61 3.07
N SER A 93 -1.57 -6.16 2.38
CA SER A 93 -2.91 -6.73 2.49
C SER A 93 -3.01 -8.16 1.97
N ILE A 94 -2.04 -8.62 1.17
CA ILE A 94 -2.06 -9.99 0.61
C ILE A 94 -2.09 -11.02 1.75
N GLU A 95 -1.22 -10.89 2.72
CA GLU A 95 -1.15 -11.80 3.87
C GLU A 95 -1.87 -11.25 5.10
N ALA A 96 -1.78 -9.94 5.35
CA ALA A 96 -2.19 -9.35 6.62
C ALA A 96 -3.65 -8.89 6.67
N SER A 97 -4.40 -8.87 5.57
CA SER A 97 -5.83 -8.49 5.57
C SER A 97 -6.74 -9.70 5.32
N TYR A 98 -8.03 -9.58 5.70
CA TYR A 98 -9.03 -10.62 5.37
C TYR A 98 -9.27 -10.72 3.87
N THR A 99 -9.36 -9.58 3.19
CA THR A 99 -9.48 -9.47 1.72
C THR A 99 -8.36 -8.58 1.23
N CYS A 100 -7.51 -9.09 0.35
CA CYS A 100 -6.41 -8.29 -0.19
C CYS A 100 -6.91 -7.24 -1.20
N GLN A 101 -6.10 -6.22 -1.45
CA GLN A 101 -6.47 -5.15 -2.38
C GLN A 101 -6.79 -5.66 -3.79
N PHE A 102 -6.11 -6.70 -4.27
CA PHE A 102 -6.33 -7.24 -5.61
C PHE A 102 -7.71 -7.90 -5.74
N GLU A 103 -8.06 -8.76 -4.79
CA GLU A 103 -9.39 -9.38 -4.73
C GLU A 103 -10.48 -8.31 -4.57
N GLN A 104 -10.25 -7.33 -3.68
CA GLN A 104 -11.22 -6.26 -3.44
C GLN A 104 -11.48 -5.44 -4.71
N HIS A 105 -10.42 -5.15 -5.48
CA HIS A 105 -10.56 -4.46 -6.76
C HIS A 105 -11.44 -5.24 -7.76
N ILE A 106 -11.18 -6.54 -7.88
CA ILE A 106 -11.97 -7.43 -8.76
C ILE A 106 -13.42 -7.47 -8.30
N ARG A 107 -13.68 -7.63 -7.00
CA ARG A 107 -15.04 -7.61 -6.45
C ARG A 107 -15.77 -6.31 -6.81
N ALA A 108 -15.11 -5.17 -6.63
CA ALA A 108 -15.70 -3.88 -6.92
C ALA A 108 -16.04 -3.68 -8.40
N VAL A 109 -15.12 -4.02 -9.32
CA VAL A 109 -15.37 -3.81 -10.77
C VAL A 109 -16.36 -4.80 -11.36
N LEU A 110 -16.56 -5.96 -10.74
CA LEU A 110 -17.58 -6.95 -11.08
C LEU A 110 -18.90 -6.75 -10.31
N ASP A 111 -19.00 -5.67 -9.54
CA ASP A 111 -20.16 -5.37 -8.67
C ASP A 111 -20.50 -6.48 -7.67
N LEU A 112 -19.52 -7.24 -7.22
CA LEU A 112 -19.65 -8.25 -6.17
C LEU A 112 -19.61 -7.57 -4.78
N PRO A 113 -20.19 -8.21 -3.74
CA PRO A 113 -20.10 -7.70 -2.38
C PRO A 113 -18.64 -7.48 -1.95
N LEU A 114 -18.35 -6.32 -1.38
CA LEU A 114 -17.01 -6.01 -0.91
C LEU A 114 -16.63 -6.89 0.28
N GLY A 115 -15.38 -7.31 0.32
CA GLY A 115 -14.84 -8.11 1.40
C GLY A 115 -14.38 -7.27 2.58
N LYS A 116 -14.15 -7.90 3.74
CA LYS A 116 -13.66 -7.26 4.95
C LYS A 116 -12.21 -6.78 4.74
N THR A 117 -11.96 -5.48 4.94
CA THR A 117 -10.65 -4.83 4.75
C THR A 117 -9.77 -4.80 6.00
N ALA A 118 -10.31 -5.20 7.16
CA ALA A 118 -9.55 -5.22 8.41
C ALA A 118 -8.29 -6.09 8.30
N SER A 119 -7.23 -5.67 8.97
CA SER A 119 -6.03 -6.48 9.12
C SER A 119 -6.23 -7.60 10.14
N LYS A 120 -5.62 -8.76 9.86
CA LYS A 120 -5.52 -9.91 10.77
C LYS A 120 -4.40 -9.72 11.78
N THR A 121 -3.36 -9.02 11.37
CA THR A 121 -2.14 -8.74 12.14
C THR A 121 -1.48 -7.46 11.69
N ALA A 122 -0.59 -6.91 12.51
CA ALA A 122 0.32 -5.87 12.06
C ALA A 122 1.31 -6.41 11.02
N ALA A 123 1.68 -5.57 10.06
CA ALA A 123 2.59 -5.97 8.99
C ALA A 123 3.50 -4.82 8.55
N VAL A 124 4.65 -5.19 8.00
CA VAL A 124 5.56 -4.26 7.34
C VAL A 124 5.81 -4.77 5.92
N MET A 125 5.56 -3.95 4.93
CA MET A 125 5.96 -4.21 3.54
C MET A 125 7.28 -3.51 3.26
N VAL A 126 8.22 -4.23 2.68
CA VAL A 126 9.55 -3.73 2.30
C VAL A 126 9.70 -3.81 0.78
N ASN A 127 10.12 -2.71 0.15
CA ASN A 127 10.43 -2.74 -1.27
C ASN A 127 11.82 -3.34 -1.51
N LEU A 128 11.88 -4.50 -2.18
CA LEU A 128 13.13 -5.00 -2.72
C LEU A 128 13.52 -4.14 -3.92
N VAL A 129 14.72 -3.57 -3.88
CA VAL A 129 15.20 -2.66 -4.92
C VAL A 129 16.55 -3.11 -5.47
N GLY A 130 16.82 -2.75 -6.73
CA GLY A 130 18.10 -3.00 -7.38
C GLY A 130 19.24 -2.29 -6.63
N LYS A 131 20.35 -3.02 -6.44
CA LYS A 131 21.54 -2.53 -5.75
C LYS A 131 22.16 -1.32 -6.46
N GLN A 132 22.57 -0.34 -5.68
CA GLN A 132 23.34 0.79 -6.20
C GLN A 132 24.64 0.31 -6.88
N GLY A 133 24.95 0.90 -8.05
CA GLY A 133 26.13 0.56 -8.84
C GLY A 133 26.01 -0.72 -9.67
N TYR A 134 24.82 -1.35 -9.74
CA TYR A 134 24.62 -2.53 -10.57
C TYR A 134 23.44 -2.35 -11.54
N THR A 135 23.67 -2.68 -12.80
CA THR A 135 22.65 -2.81 -13.85
C THR A 135 22.90 -4.09 -14.64
N GLY A 136 21.88 -4.91 -14.82
CA GLY A 136 21.99 -6.18 -15.53
C GLY A 136 20.97 -7.22 -15.09
N PRO A 137 21.20 -8.52 -15.37
CA PRO A 137 20.29 -9.60 -14.99
C PRO A 137 19.99 -9.62 -13.50
N VAL A 138 18.76 -9.96 -13.16
CA VAL A 138 18.32 -10.03 -11.76
C VAL A 138 18.91 -11.25 -11.07
N VAL A 139 19.52 -11.02 -9.91
CA VAL A 139 19.99 -12.08 -9.02
C VAL A 139 19.53 -11.75 -7.59
N TYR A 140 18.70 -12.61 -7.01
CA TYR A 140 18.30 -12.52 -5.63
C TYR A 140 19.28 -13.31 -4.74
N LYS A 141 20.24 -12.61 -4.14
CA LYS A 141 21.19 -13.24 -3.21
C LYS A 141 20.53 -13.51 -1.87
N ASN A 142 20.88 -14.63 -1.24
CA ASN A 142 20.41 -15.04 0.09
C ASN A 142 18.87 -15.17 0.19
N ILE A 143 18.18 -15.42 -0.91
CA ILE A 143 16.73 -15.60 -0.90
C ILE A 143 16.31 -16.82 -0.05
N ASP A 144 17.13 -17.84 0.00
CA ASP A 144 16.97 -19.01 0.85
C ASP A 144 16.94 -18.65 2.34
N GLN A 145 17.82 -17.74 2.77
CA GLN A 145 17.83 -17.24 4.15
C GLN A 145 16.58 -16.40 4.45
N VAL A 146 16.15 -15.56 3.51
CA VAL A 146 14.92 -14.76 3.63
C VAL A 146 13.69 -15.65 3.76
N LEU A 147 13.60 -16.70 2.97
CA LEU A 147 12.52 -17.69 3.03
C LEU A 147 12.50 -18.49 4.34
N GLY A 148 13.65 -18.60 5.03
CA GLY A 148 13.78 -19.23 6.33
C GLY A 148 13.31 -18.36 7.52
N ILE A 149 12.99 -17.08 7.31
CA ILE A 149 12.50 -16.21 8.37
C ILE A 149 10.99 -16.35 8.50
N GLU A 150 10.53 -16.76 9.68
CA GLU A 150 9.10 -16.90 9.95
C GLU A 150 8.34 -15.59 9.73
N GLY A 151 7.24 -15.65 8.99
CA GLY A 151 6.38 -14.51 8.70
C GLY A 151 6.89 -13.58 7.57
N VAL A 152 8.03 -13.90 6.95
CA VAL A 152 8.54 -13.14 5.79
C VAL A 152 8.14 -13.85 4.50
N ILE A 153 7.43 -13.13 3.63
CA ILE A 153 6.91 -13.65 2.36
C ILE A 153 7.39 -12.74 1.21
N PRO A 154 8.38 -13.20 0.41
CA PRO A 154 8.85 -12.43 -0.74
C PRO A 154 7.90 -12.57 -1.94
N HIS A 155 7.56 -11.44 -2.56
CA HIS A 155 6.81 -11.35 -3.80
C HIS A 155 7.72 -10.94 -4.94
N ILE A 156 7.98 -11.86 -5.84
CA ILE A 156 8.89 -11.68 -6.98
C ILE A 156 8.08 -11.31 -8.23
N TYR A 157 8.34 -10.14 -8.81
CA TYR A 157 7.60 -9.63 -9.98
C TYR A 157 8.03 -10.24 -11.32
N GLY A 158 9.04 -11.12 -11.31
CA GLY A 158 9.52 -11.79 -12.52
C GLY A 158 10.27 -10.87 -13.50
N LYS A 159 10.76 -9.73 -13.05
CA LYS A 159 11.58 -8.83 -13.88
C LYS A 159 12.91 -9.51 -14.19
N LYS A 160 13.34 -9.45 -15.46
CA LYS A 160 14.58 -10.10 -15.93
C LYS A 160 15.81 -9.26 -15.65
N GLU A 161 15.67 -7.94 -15.60
CA GLU A 161 16.77 -7.00 -15.42
C GLU A 161 16.49 -6.03 -14.26
N THR A 162 17.54 -5.61 -13.61
CA THR A 162 17.53 -4.60 -12.56
C THR A 162 18.46 -3.45 -12.84
N ARG A 163 18.24 -2.34 -12.17
CA ARG A 163 19.09 -1.16 -12.10
C ARG A 163 18.95 -0.53 -10.71
N PRO A 164 19.84 0.40 -10.32
CA PRO A 164 19.75 1.05 -9.01
C PRO A 164 18.33 1.55 -8.69
N PHE A 165 17.85 1.24 -7.49
CA PHE A 165 16.54 1.64 -6.95
C PHE A 165 15.30 1.15 -7.73
N ARG A 166 15.44 0.31 -8.74
CA ARG A 166 14.29 -0.31 -9.41
C ARG A 166 13.61 -1.29 -8.44
N LYS A 167 12.31 -1.08 -8.14
CA LYS A 167 11.50 -2.05 -7.38
C LYS A 167 11.43 -3.38 -8.14
N MET A 168 11.71 -4.50 -7.45
CA MET A 168 11.92 -5.82 -8.01
C MET A 168 10.79 -6.78 -7.62
#